data_f992a9257760b74973bdc0ea3350a52e
#
_entry.id   f992a9257760b74973bdc0ea3350a52e
#
_cell.length_a   1.000
_cell.length_b   1.000
_cell.length_c   1.000
_cell.angle_alpha   90.00
_cell.angle_beta   90.00
_cell.angle_gamma   90.00
#
_symmetry.space_group_name_H-M   'P 1'
#
loop_
_entity.id
_entity.type
_entity.pdbx_description
1 polymer ?
#
loop_
_entity_poly.entity_id
_entity_poly.type
_entity_poly.pdbx_seq_one_letter_code
_entity_poly.pdbx_strand_id
1 'polypeptide(L)'
;LRMIAGLEEITSGELYMGGRVINDVPPGERNVAMVFQSYALFPHLSVWDNITFGLKIQKLPEDEIKKRTTEALKILNLEGYENHKPKELSGGQKQRVALCRALVKQSPYFLLDEPLSNLDAQLRQQARTELVRIHEIYKPTMIYVTHDQVEAMTVANRIVVLKDGELQQAGTPDSIYHHPANTFVAGFIGSPAMNIVSAFYSSGKIKIGSSLSDVPELWQKLLEGRTNVLLGIRPEHLTPSAGGQIKGCISYQENTGNQRTLTVKTEAGETVFVTLPGTGSDVSGNIALSFNWDEVSLFDYETKNNIGYVQKGEIVK
;
A
#
# COMPACT_ATOMS: atom_id res chain seq x y z
N LEU A 1 -7.97 -11.96 -6.79
CA LEU A 1 -6.85 -12.89 -6.91
C LEU A 1 -7.30 -14.31 -7.25
N ARG A 2 -8.37 -14.84 -6.63
CA ARG A 2 -8.86 -16.19 -6.85
C ARG A 2 -9.34 -16.43 -8.28
N MET A 3 -9.99 -15.45 -8.93
CA MET A 3 -10.36 -15.51 -10.35
C MET A 3 -9.11 -15.62 -11.25
N ILE A 4 -8.02 -14.91 -10.94
CA ILE A 4 -6.76 -15.02 -11.70
C ILE A 4 -6.15 -16.42 -11.55
N ALA A 5 -6.24 -17.01 -10.36
CA ALA A 5 -5.82 -18.39 -10.12
C ALA A 5 -6.74 -19.45 -10.75
N GLY A 6 -7.94 -19.08 -11.17
CA GLY A 6 -8.96 -20.00 -11.68
C GLY A 6 -9.71 -20.77 -10.59
N LEU A 7 -9.66 -20.26 -9.35
CA LEU A 7 -10.37 -20.85 -8.20
C LEU A 7 -11.80 -20.32 -8.06
N GLU A 8 -12.13 -19.29 -8.82
CA GLU A 8 -13.48 -18.69 -8.93
C GLU A 8 -13.75 -18.29 -10.37
N GLU A 9 -15.01 -18.38 -10.78
CA GLU A 9 -15.45 -17.97 -12.11
C GLU A 9 -15.46 -16.45 -12.29
N ILE A 10 -15.20 -16.01 -13.50
CA ILE A 10 -15.25 -14.61 -13.90
C ILE A 10 -16.67 -14.29 -14.36
N THR A 11 -17.36 -13.40 -13.67
CA THR A 11 -18.76 -13.06 -13.96
C THR A 11 -18.90 -12.40 -15.33
N SER A 12 -17.96 -11.54 -15.73
CA SER A 12 -17.96 -10.83 -17.02
C SER A 12 -16.57 -10.31 -17.36
N GLY A 13 -16.35 -10.03 -18.64
CA GLY A 13 -15.05 -9.55 -19.14
C GLY A 13 -14.10 -10.71 -19.46
N GLU A 14 -12.92 -10.37 -19.95
CA GLU A 14 -11.88 -11.31 -20.37
C GLU A 14 -10.60 -11.09 -19.58
N LEU A 15 -10.01 -12.18 -19.12
CA LEU A 15 -8.72 -12.19 -18.45
C LEU A 15 -7.64 -12.73 -19.39
N TYR A 16 -6.61 -11.93 -19.61
CA TYR A 16 -5.48 -12.29 -20.46
C TYR A 16 -4.25 -12.61 -19.63
N MET A 17 -3.57 -13.71 -19.94
CA MET A 17 -2.24 -14.04 -19.42
C MET A 17 -1.33 -14.44 -20.58
N GLY A 18 -0.19 -13.76 -20.71
CA GLY A 18 0.74 -14.01 -21.83
C GLY A 18 0.09 -13.85 -23.21
N GLY A 19 -0.84 -12.91 -23.37
CA GLY A 19 -1.58 -12.66 -24.63
C GLY A 19 -2.70 -13.66 -24.94
N ARG A 20 -2.98 -14.63 -24.05
CA ARG A 20 -4.02 -15.64 -24.21
C ARG A 20 -5.16 -15.38 -23.23
N VAL A 21 -6.41 -15.48 -23.68
CA VAL A 21 -7.60 -15.50 -22.81
C VAL A 21 -7.59 -16.78 -21.98
N ILE A 22 -7.80 -16.65 -20.67
CA ILE A 22 -7.70 -17.78 -19.73
C ILE A 22 -8.96 -17.99 -18.89
N ASN A 23 -10.10 -17.38 -19.27
CA ASN A 23 -11.34 -17.49 -18.49
C ASN A 23 -11.70 -18.94 -18.19
N ASP A 24 -11.70 -19.81 -19.22
CA ASP A 24 -12.09 -21.22 -19.14
C ASP A 24 -10.91 -22.18 -18.89
N VAL A 25 -9.70 -21.64 -18.67
CA VAL A 25 -8.50 -22.47 -18.42
C VAL A 25 -8.51 -22.94 -16.96
N PRO A 26 -8.44 -24.27 -16.70
CA PRO A 26 -8.41 -24.80 -15.34
C PRO A 26 -7.20 -24.29 -14.53
N PRO A 27 -7.29 -24.18 -13.20
CA PRO A 27 -6.22 -23.67 -12.33
C PRO A 27 -4.87 -24.35 -12.55
N GLY A 28 -4.86 -25.66 -12.73
CA GLY A 28 -3.64 -26.45 -12.94
C GLY A 28 -2.88 -26.10 -14.23
N GLU A 29 -3.56 -25.57 -15.24
CA GLU A 29 -3.01 -25.25 -16.56
C GLU A 29 -2.64 -23.76 -16.73
N ARG A 30 -2.99 -22.90 -15.77
CA ARG A 30 -2.69 -21.44 -15.83
C ARG A 30 -1.23 -21.11 -15.59
N ASN A 31 -0.43 -22.09 -15.19
CA ASN A 31 0.98 -21.89 -14.84
C ASN A 31 1.21 -20.73 -13.86
N VAL A 32 0.41 -20.65 -12.82
CA VAL A 32 0.54 -19.67 -11.72
C VAL A 32 1.08 -20.36 -10.48
N ALA A 33 1.90 -19.67 -9.69
CA ALA A 33 2.24 -20.06 -8.34
C ALA A 33 1.47 -19.20 -7.35
N MET A 34 0.85 -19.79 -6.33
CA MET A 34 0.04 -19.06 -5.36
C MET A 34 0.50 -19.35 -3.94
N VAL A 35 0.62 -18.29 -3.15
CA VAL A 35 0.84 -18.32 -1.70
C VAL A 35 -0.42 -17.80 -1.04
N PHE A 36 -1.04 -18.62 -0.20
CA PHE A 36 -2.26 -18.29 0.53
C PHE A 36 -1.93 -17.65 1.88
N GLN A 37 -2.83 -16.86 2.40
CA GLN A 37 -2.74 -16.24 3.72
C GLN A 37 -2.47 -17.27 4.85
N SER A 38 -3.07 -18.47 4.78
CA SER A 38 -2.85 -19.56 5.73
C SER A 38 -1.61 -20.40 5.44
N TYR A 39 -0.79 -20.00 4.43
CA TYR A 39 0.32 -20.78 3.87
C TYR A 39 -0.07 -22.09 3.20
N ALA A 40 -1.21 -22.68 3.55
CA ALA A 40 -1.76 -23.93 3.03
C ALA A 40 -0.73 -25.07 2.94
N LEU A 41 0.09 -25.25 3.99
CA LEU A 41 1.05 -26.35 4.08
C LEU A 41 0.33 -27.65 4.44
N PHE A 42 0.78 -28.74 3.84
CA PHE A 42 0.29 -30.08 4.17
C PHE A 42 0.87 -30.50 5.54
N PRO A 43 0.03 -30.64 6.60
CA PRO A 43 0.53 -30.77 7.97
C PRO A 43 1.24 -32.12 8.25
N HIS A 44 0.95 -33.14 7.44
CA HIS A 44 1.52 -34.47 7.57
C HIS A 44 2.81 -34.66 6.77
N LEU A 45 3.12 -33.77 5.82
CA LEU A 45 4.32 -33.80 5.01
C LEU A 45 5.46 -33.01 5.66
N SER A 46 6.70 -33.44 5.39
CA SER A 46 7.91 -32.70 5.75
C SER A 46 8.01 -31.38 4.97
N VAL A 47 8.93 -30.49 5.34
CA VAL A 47 9.29 -29.29 4.56
C VAL A 47 9.67 -29.68 3.15
N TRP A 48 10.57 -30.66 3.01
CA TRP A 48 11.01 -31.18 1.71
C TRP A 48 9.83 -31.66 0.87
N ASP A 49 8.96 -32.49 1.43
CA ASP A 49 7.81 -33.02 0.70
C ASP A 49 6.76 -31.95 0.37
N ASN A 50 6.56 -30.97 1.25
CA ASN A 50 5.71 -29.81 0.94
C ASN A 50 6.22 -29.05 -0.28
N ILE A 51 7.52 -28.79 -0.35
CA ILE A 51 8.14 -28.01 -1.44
C ILE A 51 8.11 -28.83 -2.74
N THR A 52 8.46 -30.11 -2.68
CA THR A 52 8.60 -30.97 -3.87
C THR A 52 7.25 -31.50 -4.40
N PHE A 53 6.17 -31.39 -3.64
CA PHE A 53 4.87 -31.98 -3.95
C PHE A 53 4.38 -31.62 -5.37
N GLY A 54 4.39 -30.34 -5.72
CA GLY A 54 3.97 -29.88 -7.04
C GLY A 54 4.85 -30.38 -8.18
N LEU A 55 6.16 -30.47 -7.95
CA LEU A 55 7.14 -30.95 -8.93
C LEU A 55 6.97 -32.46 -9.20
N LYS A 56 6.69 -33.24 -8.13
CA LYS A 56 6.39 -34.68 -8.24
C LYS A 56 5.12 -34.92 -9.06
N ILE A 57 4.06 -34.11 -8.87
CA ILE A 57 2.83 -34.18 -9.69
C ILE A 57 3.13 -33.89 -11.17
N GLN A 58 4.02 -32.91 -11.45
CA GLN A 58 4.48 -32.60 -12.80
C GLN A 58 5.41 -33.64 -13.39
N LYS A 59 5.76 -34.70 -12.62
CA LYS A 59 6.67 -35.79 -13.03
C LYS A 59 8.05 -35.32 -13.51
N LEU A 60 8.57 -34.26 -12.89
CA LEU A 60 9.95 -33.82 -13.16
C LEU A 60 10.97 -34.88 -12.72
N PRO A 61 12.15 -34.96 -13.40
CA PRO A 61 13.24 -35.81 -12.97
C PRO A 61 13.69 -35.51 -11.53
N GLU A 62 14.09 -36.57 -10.79
CA GLU A 62 14.47 -36.38 -9.37
C GLU A 62 15.67 -35.43 -9.19
N ASP A 63 16.65 -35.48 -10.09
CA ASP A 63 17.80 -34.58 -10.06
C ASP A 63 17.38 -33.10 -10.19
N GLU A 64 16.42 -32.81 -11.05
CA GLU A 64 15.88 -31.47 -11.22
C GLU A 64 15.07 -31.02 -10.00
N ILE A 65 14.25 -31.91 -9.43
CA ILE A 65 13.54 -31.67 -8.18
C ILE A 65 14.51 -31.32 -7.06
N LYS A 66 15.55 -32.13 -6.89
CA LYS A 66 16.58 -31.93 -5.88
C LYS A 66 17.31 -30.60 -6.07
N LYS A 67 17.75 -30.31 -7.30
CA LYS A 67 18.45 -29.07 -7.64
C LYS A 67 17.61 -27.82 -7.28
N ARG A 68 16.36 -27.72 -7.80
CA ARG A 68 15.47 -26.58 -7.56
C ARG A 68 15.13 -26.42 -6.07
N THR A 69 14.87 -27.53 -5.39
CA THR A 69 14.52 -27.52 -3.98
C THR A 69 15.67 -27.06 -3.10
N THR A 70 16.88 -27.58 -3.32
CA THR A 70 18.08 -27.17 -2.57
C THR A 70 18.39 -25.68 -2.80
N GLU A 71 18.27 -25.20 -4.03
CA GLU A 71 18.45 -23.78 -4.35
C GLU A 71 17.43 -22.89 -3.60
N ALA A 72 16.15 -23.26 -3.63
CA ALA A 72 15.09 -22.53 -2.94
C ALA A 72 15.27 -22.50 -1.42
N LEU A 73 15.66 -23.65 -0.82
CA LEU A 73 15.96 -23.73 0.63
C LEU A 73 17.11 -22.80 1.01
N LYS A 74 18.17 -22.74 0.20
CA LYS A 74 19.31 -21.85 0.44
C LYS A 74 18.92 -20.37 0.32
N ILE A 75 18.14 -20.00 -0.70
CA ILE A 75 17.69 -18.60 -0.91
C ILE A 75 16.87 -18.10 0.28
N LEU A 76 16.01 -18.97 0.83
CA LEU A 76 15.09 -18.65 1.93
C LEU A 76 15.59 -19.05 3.32
N ASN A 77 16.89 -19.41 3.45
CA ASN A 77 17.53 -19.77 4.72
C ASN A 77 16.74 -20.86 5.49
N LEU A 78 16.38 -21.94 4.79
CA LEU A 78 15.67 -23.10 5.35
C LEU A 78 16.53 -24.38 5.33
N GLU A 79 17.82 -24.28 5.07
CA GLU A 79 18.75 -25.39 5.16
C GLU A 79 18.74 -25.99 6.58
N GLY A 80 18.68 -27.31 6.67
CA GLY A 80 18.57 -28.03 7.94
C GLY A 80 17.14 -28.26 8.45
N TYR A 81 16.13 -27.68 7.80
CA TYR A 81 14.71 -27.86 8.17
C TYR A 81 13.98 -28.88 7.29
N GLU A 82 14.65 -29.55 6.36
CA GLU A 82 14.07 -30.40 5.31
C GLU A 82 13.12 -31.46 5.88
N ASN A 83 13.51 -32.07 7.00
CA ASN A 83 12.77 -33.16 7.63
C ASN A 83 11.73 -32.71 8.66
N HIS A 84 11.68 -31.40 9.00
CA HIS A 84 10.72 -30.87 9.95
C HIS A 84 9.31 -30.87 9.37
N LYS A 85 8.31 -31.02 10.25
CA LYS A 85 6.89 -30.87 9.88
C LYS A 85 6.39 -29.46 10.19
N PRO A 86 5.31 -28.99 9.56
CA PRO A 86 4.78 -27.64 9.77
C PRO A 86 4.51 -27.29 11.23
N LYS A 87 4.12 -28.26 12.06
CA LYS A 87 3.88 -28.03 13.50
C LYS A 87 5.14 -27.65 14.30
N GLU A 88 6.31 -27.97 13.78
CA GLU A 88 7.61 -27.74 14.42
C GLU A 88 8.25 -26.40 13.98
N LEU A 89 7.59 -25.68 13.08
CA LEU A 89 8.07 -24.44 12.48
C LEU A 89 7.42 -23.21 13.09
N SER A 90 8.20 -22.12 13.20
CA SER A 90 7.67 -20.79 13.49
C SER A 90 6.79 -20.25 12.35
N GLY A 91 6.04 -19.19 12.59
CA GLY A 91 5.23 -18.52 11.55
C GLY A 91 6.06 -18.09 10.33
N GLY A 92 7.20 -17.45 10.56
CA GLY A 92 8.11 -17.04 9.49
C GLY A 92 8.72 -18.20 8.71
N GLN A 93 9.04 -19.33 9.39
CA GLN A 93 9.51 -20.54 8.71
C GLN A 93 8.41 -21.17 7.84
N LYS A 94 7.17 -21.24 8.35
CA LYS A 94 6.02 -21.72 7.54
C LYS A 94 5.82 -20.90 6.28
N GLN A 95 5.90 -19.59 6.40
CA GLN A 95 5.81 -18.67 5.27
C GLN A 95 6.93 -18.94 4.24
N ARG A 96 8.18 -19.04 4.69
CA ARG A 96 9.31 -19.34 3.79
C ARG A 96 9.15 -20.69 3.08
N VAL A 97 8.61 -21.70 3.74
CA VAL A 97 8.27 -22.99 3.09
C VAL A 97 7.21 -22.78 2.00
N ALA A 98 6.18 -21.97 2.24
CA ALA A 98 5.17 -21.66 1.23
C ALA A 98 5.76 -20.88 0.04
N LEU A 99 6.69 -19.96 0.31
CA LEU A 99 7.44 -19.25 -0.74
C LEU A 99 8.38 -20.20 -1.52
N CYS A 100 9.08 -21.11 -0.85
CA CYS A 100 9.87 -22.16 -1.54
C CYS A 100 9.00 -22.96 -2.49
N ARG A 101 7.80 -23.39 -2.03
CA ARG A 101 6.86 -24.15 -2.85
C ARG A 101 6.41 -23.37 -4.10
N ALA A 102 6.23 -22.07 -3.99
CA ALA A 102 5.93 -21.21 -5.13
C ALA A 102 7.16 -21.06 -6.06
N LEU A 103 8.35 -20.87 -5.48
CA LEU A 103 9.58 -20.59 -6.19
C LEU A 103 10.04 -21.78 -7.06
N VAL A 104 10.04 -23.00 -6.50
CA VAL A 104 10.48 -24.21 -7.22
C VAL A 104 9.63 -24.51 -8.45
N LYS A 105 8.38 -24.02 -8.50
CA LYS A 105 7.49 -24.15 -9.65
C LYS A 105 7.99 -23.37 -10.87
N GLN A 106 8.82 -22.34 -10.67
CA GLN A 106 9.34 -21.45 -11.72
C GLN A 106 8.24 -20.90 -12.63
N SER A 107 7.14 -20.49 -12.02
CA SER A 107 6.02 -19.86 -12.72
C SER A 107 6.36 -18.42 -13.14
N PRO A 108 5.94 -17.95 -14.33
CA PRO A 108 6.07 -16.55 -14.69
C PRO A 108 5.12 -15.63 -13.90
N TYR A 109 4.14 -16.19 -13.18
CA TYR A 109 3.11 -15.43 -12.43
C TYR A 109 3.04 -15.92 -10.98
N PHE A 110 3.31 -15.02 -10.04
CA PHE A 110 3.18 -15.27 -8.61
C PHE A 110 1.98 -14.50 -8.05
N LEU A 111 1.08 -15.21 -7.39
CA LEU A 111 -0.10 -14.67 -6.73
C LEU A 111 0.09 -14.78 -5.21
N LEU A 112 0.18 -13.67 -4.53
CA LEU A 112 0.46 -13.58 -3.10
C LEU A 112 -0.76 -12.99 -2.39
N ASP A 113 -1.46 -13.81 -1.61
CA ASP A 113 -2.69 -13.44 -0.91
C ASP A 113 -2.39 -13.18 0.56
N GLU A 114 -2.20 -11.92 0.93
CA GLU A 114 -1.80 -11.46 2.27
C GLU A 114 -0.67 -12.31 2.90
N PRO A 115 0.45 -12.51 2.20
CA PRO A 115 1.44 -13.51 2.61
C PRO A 115 2.15 -13.18 3.92
N LEU A 116 2.09 -11.94 4.41
CA LEU A 116 2.79 -11.48 5.61
C LEU A 116 1.86 -11.18 6.80
N SER A 117 0.54 -11.32 6.64
CA SER A 117 -0.45 -10.92 7.65
C SER A 117 -0.30 -11.62 9.01
N ASN A 118 0.18 -12.87 9.01
CA ASN A 118 0.33 -13.70 10.20
C ASN A 118 1.72 -13.59 10.89
N LEU A 119 2.53 -12.59 10.52
CA LEU A 119 3.86 -12.37 11.07
C LEU A 119 3.89 -11.18 12.03
N ASP A 120 4.76 -11.26 13.03
CA ASP A 120 5.12 -10.09 13.83
C ASP A 120 5.88 -9.03 13.01
N ALA A 121 6.03 -7.82 13.55
CA ALA A 121 6.60 -6.68 12.83
C ALA A 121 8.04 -6.93 12.34
N GLN A 122 8.87 -7.60 13.15
CA GLN A 122 10.27 -7.86 12.80
C GLN A 122 10.38 -8.89 11.67
N LEU A 123 9.65 -10.00 11.78
CA LEU A 123 9.61 -11.04 10.75
C LEU A 123 8.99 -10.51 9.45
N ARG A 124 7.98 -9.64 9.55
CA ARG A 124 7.34 -9.01 8.39
C ARG A 124 8.32 -8.15 7.60
N GLN A 125 9.16 -7.36 8.30
CA GLN A 125 10.19 -6.57 7.64
C GLN A 125 11.22 -7.44 6.91
N GLN A 126 11.68 -8.52 7.53
CA GLN A 126 12.62 -9.47 6.91
C GLN A 126 11.99 -10.11 5.66
N ALA A 127 10.75 -10.59 5.78
CA ALA A 127 10.05 -11.25 4.69
C ALA A 127 9.78 -10.33 3.49
N ARG A 128 9.52 -9.03 3.71
CA ARG A 128 9.45 -8.04 2.62
C ARG A 128 10.75 -7.97 1.83
N THR A 129 11.88 -7.89 2.53
CA THR A 129 13.20 -7.87 1.88
C THR A 129 13.46 -9.15 1.08
N GLU A 130 13.05 -10.31 1.59
CA GLU A 130 13.15 -11.60 0.88
C GLU A 130 12.29 -11.61 -0.39
N LEU A 131 11.07 -11.08 -0.35
CA LEU A 131 10.19 -10.99 -1.52
C LEU A 131 10.75 -10.08 -2.62
N VAL A 132 11.28 -8.92 -2.24
CA VAL A 132 11.96 -8.02 -3.19
C VAL A 132 13.14 -8.73 -3.84
N ARG A 133 13.97 -9.42 -3.06
CA ARG A 133 15.12 -10.19 -3.57
C ARG A 133 14.69 -11.30 -4.53
N ILE A 134 13.62 -12.03 -4.23
CA ILE A 134 13.06 -13.06 -5.12
C ILE A 134 12.63 -12.42 -6.45
N HIS A 135 11.95 -11.28 -6.39
CA HIS A 135 11.53 -10.57 -7.59
C HIS A 135 12.72 -10.09 -8.44
N GLU A 136 13.79 -9.60 -7.83
CA GLU A 136 15.00 -9.17 -8.53
C GLU A 136 15.72 -10.34 -9.25
N ILE A 137 15.77 -11.50 -8.62
CA ILE A 137 16.46 -12.69 -9.17
C ILE A 137 15.65 -13.33 -10.30
N TYR A 138 14.36 -13.56 -10.08
CA TYR A 138 13.53 -14.38 -10.99
C TYR A 138 12.65 -13.56 -11.93
N LYS A 139 12.41 -12.28 -11.61
CA LYS A 139 11.60 -11.32 -12.36
C LYS A 139 10.21 -11.85 -12.78
N PRO A 140 9.49 -12.60 -11.95
CA PRO A 140 8.13 -13.01 -12.28
C PRO A 140 7.20 -11.80 -12.22
N THR A 141 6.07 -11.86 -12.91
CA THR A 141 4.97 -10.92 -12.65
C THR A 141 4.33 -11.30 -11.31
N MET A 142 4.47 -10.45 -10.31
CA MET A 142 3.88 -10.67 -8.98
C MET A 142 2.61 -9.85 -8.82
N ILE A 143 1.52 -10.49 -8.38
CA ILE A 143 0.32 -9.82 -7.90
C ILE A 143 0.25 -10.06 -6.40
N TYR A 144 0.35 -8.98 -5.65
CA TYR A 144 0.45 -8.98 -4.19
C TYR A 144 -0.78 -8.30 -3.59
N VAL A 145 -1.59 -9.03 -2.83
CA VAL A 145 -2.72 -8.47 -2.09
C VAL A 145 -2.29 -8.23 -0.65
N THR A 146 -2.55 -7.06 -0.14
CA THR A 146 -2.29 -6.68 1.25
C THR A 146 -3.26 -5.58 1.70
N HIS A 147 -3.52 -5.52 2.98
CA HIS A 147 -4.15 -4.39 3.65
C HIS A 147 -3.12 -3.50 4.38
N ASP A 148 -1.84 -3.88 4.37
CA ASP A 148 -0.75 -3.08 4.95
C ASP A 148 -0.18 -2.12 3.91
N GLN A 149 -0.37 -0.83 4.17
CA GLN A 149 0.09 0.25 3.28
C GLN A 149 1.62 0.28 3.13
N VAL A 150 2.35 -0.04 4.20
CA VAL A 150 3.83 -0.05 4.18
C VAL A 150 4.32 -1.16 3.24
N GLU A 151 3.65 -2.31 3.23
CA GLU A 151 3.94 -3.39 2.27
C GLU A 151 3.70 -2.91 0.83
N ALA A 152 2.53 -2.36 0.55
CA ALA A 152 2.19 -1.86 -0.78
C ALA A 152 3.21 -0.81 -1.27
N MET A 153 3.52 0.17 -0.42
CA MET A 153 4.43 1.28 -0.77
C MET A 153 5.90 0.85 -0.95
N THR A 154 6.33 -0.24 -0.27
CA THR A 154 7.74 -0.67 -0.28
C THR A 154 8.05 -1.80 -1.27
N VAL A 155 7.07 -2.66 -1.58
CA VAL A 155 7.29 -3.85 -2.41
C VAL A 155 6.82 -3.65 -3.85
N ALA A 156 5.78 -2.83 -4.08
CA ALA A 156 5.15 -2.73 -5.38
C ALA A 156 5.83 -1.72 -6.31
N ASN A 157 5.92 -2.06 -7.60
CA ASN A 157 6.23 -1.09 -8.66
C ASN A 157 4.96 -0.33 -9.09
N ARG A 158 3.79 -0.93 -8.92
CA ARG A 158 2.48 -0.38 -9.23
C ARG A 158 1.47 -0.80 -8.18
N ILE A 159 0.71 0.15 -7.67
CA ILE A 159 -0.36 -0.07 -6.69
C ILE A 159 -1.71 0.09 -7.41
N VAL A 160 -2.65 -0.78 -7.06
CA VAL A 160 -4.05 -0.69 -7.47
C VAL A 160 -4.89 -0.55 -6.20
N VAL A 161 -5.55 0.59 -6.03
CA VAL A 161 -6.44 0.85 -4.89
C VAL A 161 -7.87 0.52 -5.31
N LEU A 162 -8.50 -0.37 -4.56
CA LEU A 162 -9.89 -0.80 -4.76
C LEU A 162 -10.76 -0.37 -3.58
N LYS A 163 -12.00 0.00 -3.86
CA LYS A 163 -13.04 0.24 -2.86
C LYS A 163 -14.33 -0.41 -3.33
N ASP A 164 -14.90 -1.28 -2.52
CA ASP A 164 -16.18 -1.98 -2.82
C ASP A 164 -16.18 -2.66 -4.18
N GLY A 165 -15.02 -3.21 -4.61
CA GLY A 165 -14.82 -3.85 -5.91
C GLY A 165 -14.53 -2.89 -7.07
N GLU A 166 -14.60 -1.58 -6.86
CA GLU A 166 -14.35 -0.55 -7.88
C GLU A 166 -12.92 -0.03 -7.83
N LEU A 167 -12.33 0.17 -9.01
CA LEU A 167 -11.00 0.77 -9.16
C LEU A 167 -11.05 2.27 -8.80
N GLN A 168 -10.31 2.65 -7.76
CA GLN A 168 -10.17 4.05 -7.36
C GLN A 168 -8.97 4.72 -8.02
N GLN A 169 -7.83 4.06 -8.02
CA GLN A 169 -6.60 4.56 -8.65
C GLN A 169 -5.64 3.40 -8.94
N ALA A 170 -4.87 3.54 -10.01
CA ALA A 170 -3.73 2.67 -10.29
C ALA A 170 -2.52 3.52 -10.71
N GLY A 171 -1.39 3.36 -10.02
CA GLY A 171 -0.19 4.17 -10.25
C GLY A 171 1.04 3.64 -9.53
N THR A 172 2.15 4.36 -9.65
CA THR A 172 3.35 4.10 -8.83
C THR A 172 3.06 4.46 -7.37
N PRO A 173 3.80 3.90 -6.39
CA PRO A 173 3.69 4.30 -4.98
C PRO A 173 3.76 5.82 -4.80
N ASP A 174 4.71 6.47 -5.45
CA ASP A 174 4.88 7.92 -5.44
C ASP A 174 3.62 8.66 -5.92
N SER A 175 3.07 8.25 -7.07
CA SER A 175 1.85 8.86 -7.63
C SER A 175 0.64 8.67 -6.71
N ILE A 176 0.47 7.49 -6.11
CA ILE A 176 -0.64 7.21 -5.20
C ILE A 176 -0.54 8.06 -3.92
N TYR A 177 0.68 8.28 -3.41
CA TYR A 177 0.91 9.04 -2.19
C TYR A 177 0.75 10.55 -2.42
N HIS A 178 1.44 11.09 -3.42
CA HIS A 178 1.48 12.55 -3.65
C HIS A 178 0.30 13.07 -4.45
N HIS A 179 -0.27 12.25 -5.34
CA HIS A 179 -1.30 12.66 -6.30
C HIS A 179 -2.53 11.73 -6.24
N PRO A 180 -3.20 11.64 -5.08
CA PRO A 180 -4.39 10.79 -4.93
C PRO A 180 -5.53 11.27 -5.83
N ALA A 181 -6.17 10.34 -6.53
CA ALA A 181 -7.24 10.64 -7.49
C ALA A 181 -8.53 11.15 -6.82
N ASN A 182 -8.74 10.84 -5.56
CA ASN A 182 -9.91 11.28 -4.79
C ASN A 182 -9.61 11.27 -3.28
N THR A 183 -10.54 11.79 -2.50
CA THR A 183 -10.40 11.87 -1.04
C THR A 183 -10.33 10.50 -0.37
N PHE A 184 -10.91 9.46 -0.98
CA PHE A 184 -10.80 8.10 -0.46
C PHE A 184 -9.36 7.61 -0.52
N VAL A 185 -8.70 7.72 -1.68
CA VAL A 185 -7.29 7.33 -1.82
C VAL A 185 -6.40 8.15 -0.89
N ALA A 186 -6.64 9.47 -0.81
CA ALA A 186 -5.93 10.39 0.06
C ALA A 186 -6.01 9.99 1.55
N GLY A 187 -7.21 9.60 1.99
CA GLY A 187 -7.47 9.16 3.36
C GLY A 187 -7.11 7.70 3.64
N PHE A 188 -6.96 6.88 2.60
CA PHE A 188 -6.61 5.47 2.74
C PHE A 188 -5.09 5.25 2.78
N ILE A 189 -4.31 6.08 2.07
CA ILE A 189 -2.85 5.96 1.96
C ILE A 189 -2.14 6.98 2.84
N GLY A 190 -1.27 6.50 3.71
CA GLY A 190 -0.50 7.28 4.67
C GLY A 190 -0.87 6.97 6.13
N SER A 191 0.10 7.07 7.03
CA SER A 191 -0.10 6.88 8.48
C SER A 191 0.70 7.95 9.24
N PRO A 192 0.04 9.03 9.67
CA PRO A 192 -1.37 9.36 9.50
C PRO A 192 -1.77 9.64 8.05
N ALA A 193 -3.09 9.55 7.77
CA ALA A 193 -3.64 9.83 6.44
C ALA A 193 -3.55 11.33 6.08
N MET A 194 -3.77 11.66 4.80
CA MET A 194 -3.87 13.05 4.34
C MET A 194 -5.03 13.77 5.07
N ASN A 195 -4.76 14.95 5.58
CA ASN A 195 -5.80 15.83 6.14
C ASN A 195 -6.70 16.34 5.01
N ILE A 196 -8.00 16.20 5.17
CA ILE A 196 -9.00 16.78 4.25
C ILE A 196 -9.72 17.89 4.99
N VAL A 197 -9.48 19.12 4.58
CA VAL A 197 -10.00 20.34 5.26
C VAL A 197 -10.96 21.05 4.32
N SER A 198 -12.16 21.36 4.85
CA SER A 198 -13.16 22.11 4.11
C SER A 198 -12.79 23.58 4.04
N ALA A 199 -12.94 24.16 2.85
CA ALA A 199 -12.61 25.56 2.62
C ALA A 199 -13.65 26.25 1.71
N PHE A 200 -13.86 27.53 1.92
CA PHE A 200 -14.72 28.39 1.11
C PHE A 200 -13.85 29.35 0.29
N TYR A 201 -13.99 29.31 -1.03
CA TYR A 201 -13.29 30.19 -1.95
C TYR A 201 -14.18 31.32 -2.46
N SER A 202 -13.65 32.54 -2.46
CA SER A 202 -14.30 33.71 -3.05
C SER A 202 -13.29 34.79 -3.39
N SER A 203 -13.35 35.30 -4.62
CA SER A 203 -12.59 36.49 -5.06
C SER A 203 -11.08 36.44 -4.76
N GLY A 204 -10.43 35.33 -5.11
CA GLY A 204 -8.98 35.13 -4.92
C GLY A 204 -8.57 34.81 -3.49
N LYS A 205 -9.53 34.64 -2.57
CA LYS A 205 -9.26 34.31 -1.16
C LYS A 205 -9.92 33.00 -0.77
N ILE A 206 -9.29 32.29 0.18
CA ILE A 206 -9.84 31.07 0.77
C ILE A 206 -10.06 31.27 2.27
N LYS A 207 -11.21 30.82 2.75
CA LYS A 207 -11.57 30.82 4.16
C LYS A 207 -11.54 29.40 4.71
N ILE A 208 -10.76 29.19 5.77
CA ILE A 208 -10.66 27.93 6.53
C ILE A 208 -11.00 28.26 7.98
N GLY A 209 -12.14 27.77 8.48
CA GLY A 209 -12.62 28.18 9.80
C GLY A 209 -12.80 29.71 9.89
N SER A 210 -12.07 30.34 10.84
CA SER A 210 -12.03 31.80 10.99
C SER A 210 -10.95 32.50 10.16
N SER A 211 -10.02 31.78 9.59
CA SER A 211 -8.85 32.32 8.86
C SER A 211 -9.20 32.61 7.40
N LEU A 212 -8.72 33.74 6.90
CA LEU A 212 -8.83 34.16 5.51
C LEU A 212 -7.43 34.35 4.94
N SER A 213 -7.12 33.71 3.81
CA SER A 213 -5.79 33.75 3.17
C SER A 213 -5.93 34.03 1.68
N ASP A 214 -4.93 34.65 1.09
CA ASP A 214 -4.86 34.79 -0.37
C ASP A 214 -4.52 33.45 -1.02
N VAL A 215 -5.12 33.23 -2.19
CA VAL A 215 -4.86 32.04 -3.04
C VAL A 215 -3.90 32.46 -4.13
N PRO A 216 -2.77 31.77 -4.35
CA PRO A 216 -1.86 32.04 -5.46
C PRO A 216 -2.58 32.02 -6.81
N GLU A 217 -2.19 32.90 -7.73
CA GLU A 217 -2.83 33.05 -9.05
C GLU A 217 -2.93 31.72 -9.81
N LEU A 218 -1.92 30.88 -9.68
CA LEU A 218 -1.88 29.55 -10.28
C LEU A 218 -3.13 28.72 -9.91
N TRP A 219 -3.57 28.79 -8.65
CA TRP A 219 -4.71 28.04 -8.14
C TRP A 219 -6.06 28.71 -8.42
N GLN A 220 -6.10 30.04 -8.57
CA GLN A 220 -7.35 30.77 -8.77
C GLN A 220 -8.11 30.31 -10.02
N LYS A 221 -7.39 29.96 -11.10
CA LYS A 221 -7.97 29.45 -12.34
C LYS A 221 -8.72 28.12 -12.15
N LEU A 222 -8.22 27.25 -11.26
CA LEU A 222 -8.89 25.98 -10.94
C LEU A 222 -10.12 26.16 -10.05
N LEU A 223 -10.10 27.20 -9.24
CA LEU A 223 -11.16 27.54 -8.30
C LEU A 223 -12.26 28.40 -8.93
N GLU A 224 -12.09 28.84 -10.15
CA GLU A 224 -13.07 29.64 -10.87
C GLU A 224 -14.40 28.90 -11.00
N GLY A 225 -15.49 29.53 -10.62
CA GLY A 225 -16.84 28.96 -10.59
C GLY A 225 -17.10 27.97 -9.42
N ARG A 226 -16.14 27.78 -8.50
CA ARG A 226 -16.29 26.95 -7.30
C ARG A 226 -16.36 27.84 -6.06
N THR A 227 -17.19 27.44 -5.11
CA THR A 227 -17.29 28.13 -3.82
C THR A 227 -16.83 27.27 -2.65
N ASN A 228 -17.19 25.99 -2.65
CA ASN A 228 -16.74 25.04 -1.65
C ASN A 228 -15.73 24.09 -2.28
N VAL A 229 -14.62 23.85 -1.59
CA VAL A 229 -13.56 22.94 -2.00
C VAL A 229 -13.00 22.21 -0.79
N LEU A 230 -12.29 21.11 -1.04
CA LEU A 230 -11.57 20.39 -0.01
C LEU A 230 -10.06 20.51 -0.29
N LEU A 231 -9.30 20.89 0.74
CA LEU A 231 -7.85 20.93 0.71
C LEU A 231 -7.30 19.63 1.28
N GLY A 232 -6.54 18.89 0.52
CA GLY A 232 -5.78 17.76 0.97
C GLY A 232 -4.35 18.17 1.33
N ILE A 233 -3.95 17.96 2.57
CA ILE A 233 -2.63 18.35 3.06
C ILE A 233 -2.05 17.18 3.85
N ARG A 234 -0.86 16.72 3.48
CA ARG A 234 -0.19 15.65 4.24
C ARG A 234 0.20 16.14 5.64
N PRO A 235 0.16 15.28 6.67
CA PRO A 235 0.49 15.65 8.04
C PRO A 235 1.87 16.29 8.22
N GLU A 236 2.85 15.87 7.44
CA GLU A 236 4.23 16.39 7.42
C GLU A 236 4.37 17.75 6.75
N HIS A 237 3.38 18.18 5.98
CA HIS A 237 3.34 19.50 5.30
C HIS A 237 2.60 20.56 6.12
N LEU A 238 2.08 20.18 7.29
CA LEU A 238 1.53 21.14 8.26
C LEU A 238 2.61 21.51 9.28
N THR A 239 2.84 22.81 9.43
CA THR A 239 3.83 23.33 10.36
C THR A 239 3.21 24.34 11.34
N PRO A 240 3.55 24.28 12.66
CA PRO A 240 3.12 25.29 13.62
C PRO A 240 3.64 26.68 13.24
N SER A 241 2.76 27.67 13.19
CA SER A 241 3.10 29.05 12.83
C SER A 241 2.08 30.03 13.41
N ALA A 242 2.53 31.11 14.01
CA ALA A 242 1.66 32.14 14.62
C ALA A 242 0.62 32.74 13.64
N GLY A 243 0.92 32.79 12.34
CA GLY A 243 0.05 33.26 11.28
C GLY A 243 -0.62 32.17 10.47
N GLY A 244 -0.66 30.94 10.98
CA GLY A 244 -1.14 29.76 10.24
C GLY A 244 -2.59 29.87 9.76
N GLN A 245 -2.85 29.26 8.61
CA GLN A 245 -4.16 29.28 7.93
C GLN A 245 -5.19 28.37 8.60
N ILE A 246 -4.75 27.35 9.35
CA ILE A 246 -5.62 26.40 10.05
C ILE A 246 -5.44 26.62 11.55
N LYS A 247 -6.49 27.04 12.24
CA LYS A 247 -6.48 27.24 13.69
C LYS A 247 -7.22 26.11 14.40
N GLY A 248 -6.73 25.74 15.58
CA GLY A 248 -7.33 24.68 16.37
C GLY A 248 -6.71 24.55 17.75
N CYS A 249 -7.10 23.48 18.45
CA CYS A 249 -6.57 23.11 19.75
C CYS A 249 -6.02 21.69 19.70
N ILE A 250 -4.85 21.47 20.27
CA ILE A 250 -4.23 20.15 20.37
C ILE A 250 -5.06 19.32 21.35
N SER A 251 -5.63 18.23 20.86
CA SER A 251 -6.42 17.28 21.65
C SER A 251 -5.61 16.08 22.14
N TYR A 252 -4.59 15.69 21.39
CA TYR A 252 -3.73 14.54 21.71
C TYR A 252 -2.37 14.70 21.06
N GLN A 253 -1.34 14.13 21.69
CA GLN A 253 0.02 14.07 21.17
C GLN A 253 0.57 12.67 21.40
N GLU A 254 1.18 12.12 20.36
CA GLU A 254 1.91 10.85 20.39
C GLU A 254 3.37 11.08 19.99
N ASN A 255 4.31 10.47 20.72
CA ASN A 255 5.73 10.53 20.41
C ASN A 255 6.30 9.11 20.33
N THR A 256 6.75 8.72 19.13
CA THR A 256 7.37 7.41 18.88
C THR A 256 8.91 7.45 18.95
N GLY A 257 9.48 8.57 19.41
CA GLY A 257 10.91 8.79 19.51
C GLY A 257 11.51 9.50 18.28
N ASN A 258 11.32 8.96 17.10
CA ASN A 258 11.78 9.56 15.84
C ASN A 258 10.80 10.60 15.28
N GLN A 259 9.52 10.47 15.62
CA GLN A 259 8.44 11.27 15.10
C GLN A 259 7.42 11.58 16.20
N ARG A 260 6.83 12.76 16.12
CA ARG A 260 5.75 13.20 17.00
C ARG A 260 4.55 13.56 16.16
N THR A 261 3.39 13.01 16.50
CA THR A 261 2.11 13.30 15.83
C THR A 261 1.21 14.08 16.77
N LEU A 262 0.76 15.25 16.32
CA LEU A 262 -0.26 16.04 17.01
C LEU A 262 -1.61 15.78 16.37
N THR A 263 -2.62 15.53 17.20
CA THR A 263 -4.04 15.53 16.79
C THR A 263 -4.64 16.87 17.18
N VAL A 264 -5.07 17.64 16.19
CA VAL A 264 -5.61 18.98 16.37
C VAL A 264 -7.07 19.02 15.97
N LYS A 265 -7.92 19.52 16.86
CA LYS A 265 -9.31 19.87 16.56
C LYS A 265 -9.34 21.28 16.01
N THR A 266 -9.74 21.44 14.75
CA THR A 266 -9.87 22.75 14.10
C THR A 266 -11.08 23.53 14.64
N GLU A 267 -11.10 24.84 14.43
CA GLU A 267 -12.27 25.68 14.76
C GLU A 267 -13.54 25.25 14.01
N ALA A 268 -13.41 24.63 12.84
CA ALA A 268 -14.53 24.07 12.08
C ALA A 268 -15.02 22.71 12.60
N GLY A 269 -14.37 22.16 13.64
CA GLY A 269 -14.70 20.86 14.25
C GLY A 269 -14.07 19.66 13.56
N GLU A 270 -13.29 19.86 12.50
CA GLU A 270 -12.54 18.81 11.82
C GLU A 270 -11.34 18.35 12.67
N THR A 271 -10.86 17.16 12.42
CA THR A 271 -9.62 16.66 13.04
C THR A 271 -8.51 16.65 12.01
N VAL A 272 -7.39 17.30 12.31
CA VAL A 272 -6.19 17.28 11.49
C VAL A 272 -5.01 16.70 12.25
N PHE A 273 -4.13 16.02 11.55
CA PHE A 273 -2.89 15.42 12.06
C PHE A 273 -1.71 16.25 11.59
N VAL A 274 -0.74 16.46 12.48
CA VAL A 274 0.51 17.15 12.17
C VAL A 274 1.66 16.25 12.56
N THR A 275 2.56 15.99 11.65
CA THR A 275 3.75 15.19 11.89
C THR A 275 4.98 16.09 12.03
N LEU A 276 5.64 15.99 13.18
CA LEU A 276 6.84 16.76 13.53
C LEU A 276 8.00 15.81 13.88
N PRO A 277 9.26 16.26 13.82
CA PRO A 277 10.37 15.51 14.38
C PRO A 277 10.12 15.14 15.85
N GLY A 278 10.57 13.96 16.27
CA GLY A 278 10.40 13.45 17.65
C GLY A 278 11.11 14.29 18.72
N THR A 279 12.07 15.14 18.32
CA THR A 279 12.79 16.06 19.19
C THR A 279 11.98 17.34 19.41
N GLY A 280 11.96 17.86 20.65
CA GLY A 280 11.27 19.09 21.03
C GLY A 280 10.40 18.90 22.27
N SER A 281 9.98 20.02 22.88
CA SER A 281 9.09 20.01 24.05
C SER A 281 7.65 19.66 23.65
N ASP A 282 6.90 19.13 24.61
CA ASP A 282 5.48 18.90 24.43
C ASP A 282 4.75 20.23 24.19
N VAL A 283 3.82 20.16 23.24
CA VAL A 283 3.01 21.32 22.83
C VAL A 283 1.56 21.04 23.23
N SER A 284 0.91 22.01 23.86
CA SER A 284 -0.49 21.88 24.28
C SER A 284 -1.23 23.20 24.08
N GLY A 285 -2.54 23.13 24.04
CA GLY A 285 -3.43 24.30 23.90
C GLY A 285 -3.66 24.69 22.44
N ASN A 286 -3.91 25.99 22.23
CA ASN A 286 -4.24 26.51 20.90
C ASN A 286 -3.02 26.53 20.00
N ILE A 287 -3.24 26.18 18.74
CA ILE A 287 -2.20 26.13 17.72
C ILE A 287 -2.75 26.70 16.39
N ALA A 288 -1.89 27.39 15.67
CA ALA A 288 -2.15 27.73 14.28
C ALA A 288 -1.13 27.02 13.39
N LEU A 289 -1.59 26.51 12.27
CA LEU A 289 -0.84 25.67 11.35
C LEU A 289 -0.78 26.33 9.98
N SER A 290 0.40 26.36 9.41
CA SER A 290 0.63 26.82 8.04
C SER A 290 0.90 25.64 7.12
N PHE A 291 0.56 25.83 5.85
CA PHE A 291 0.93 24.93 4.75
C PHE A 291 1.44 25.73 3.56
N ASN A 292 2.21 25.06 2.70
CA ASN A 292 2.60 25.60 1.40
C ASN A 292 1.60 25.13 0.34
N TRP A 293 1.18 26.02 -0.53
CA TRP A 293 0.29 25.72 -1.65
C TRP A 293 0.87 24.69 -2.63
N ASP A 294 2.18 24.61 -2.77
CA ASP A 294 2.84 23.62 -3.63
C ASP A 294 2.66 22.18 -3.14
N GLU A 295 2.29 22.00 -1.86
CA GLU A 295 2.10 20.71 -1.21
C GLU A 295 0.61 20.36 -1.00
N VAL A 296 -0.30 21.15 -1.62
CA VAL A 296 -1.74 20.97 -1.50
C VAL A 296 -2.27 20.16 -2.68
N SER A 297 -3.20 19.25 -2.39
CA SER A 297 -4.10 18.67 -3.40
C SER A 297 -5.47 19.29 -3.25
N LEU A 298 -6.09 19.75 -4.34
CA LEU A 298 -7.46 20.22 -4.32
C LEU A 298 -8.43 19.12 -4.74
N PHE A 299 -9.53 19.00 -3.97
CA PHE A 299 -10.61 18.09 -4.30
C PHE A 299 -11.93 18.84 -4.44
N ASP A 300 -12.75 18.39 -5.35
CA ASP A 300 -14.10 18.87 -5.53
C ASP A 300 -14.95 18.53 -4.31
N TYR A 301 -15.72 19.49 -3.83
CA TYR A 301 -16.48 19.31 -2.59
C TYR A 301 -17.59 18.26 -2.70
N GLU A 302 -18.22 18.10 -3.86
CA GLU A 302 -19.33 17.17 -4.06
C GLU A 302 -18.86 15.80 -4.55
N THR A 303 -18.06 15.78 -5.63
CA THR A 303 -17.62 14.52 -6.26
C THR A 303 -16.47 13.85 -5.51
N LYS A 304 -15.77 14.60 -4.64
CA LYS A 304 -14.58 14.17 -3.90
C LYS A 304 -13.35 13.82 -4.79
N ASN A 305 -13.45 14.08 -6.08
CA ASN A 305 -12.38 13.86 -7.03
C ASN A 305 -11.31 14.95 -6.94
N ASN A 306 -10.07 14.58 -7.19
CA ASN A 306 -8.95 15.52 -7.31
C ASN A 306 -9.20 16.43 -8.53
N ILE A 307 -9.06 17.73 -8.33
CA ILE A 307 -9.21 18.75 -9.37
C ILE A 307 -7.90 19.45 -9.72
N GLY A 308 -6.85 19.20 -8.96
CA GLY A 308 -5.51 19.68 -9.26
C GLY A 308 -4.52 19.58 -8.09
N TYR A 309 -3.26 19.52 -8.46
CA TYR A 309 -2.08 19.56 -7.58
C TYR A 309 -0.93 20.23 -8.34
N VAL A 310 0.09 20.68 -7.62
CA VAL A 310 1.29 21.28 -8.25
C VAL A 310 2.33 20.20 -8.50
N GLN A 311 2.88 20.17 -9.71
CA GLN A 311 4.04 19.38 -10.07
C GLN A 311 5.02 20.22 -10.88
N LYS A 312 6.26 20.35 -10.40
CA LYS A 312 7.32 21.17 -11.03
C LYS A 312 6.90 22.63 -11.30
N GLY A 313 6.09 23.22 -10.40
CA GLY A 313 5.62 24.61 -10.53
C GLY A 313 4.46 24.81 -11.50
N GLU A 314 3.87 23.74 -12.03
CA GLU A 314 2.67 23.76 -12.88
C GLU A 314 1.54 22.98 -12.24
N ILE A 315 0.30 23.38 -12.52
CA ILE A 315 -0.87 22.62 -12.09
C ILE A 315 -1.12 21.47 -13.05
N VAL A 316 -1.23 20.28 -12.47
CA VAL A 316 -1.67 19.05 -13.14
C VAL A 316 -3.10 18.74 -12.68
N LYS A 317 -3.95 18.34 -13.61
CA LYS A 317 -5.34 17.93 -13.38
C LYS A 317 -5.49 16.43 -13.40
#